data_87ae284ddf662f4ddd0bd9b7f0e258f9
#
_entry.id   87ae284ddf662f4ddd0bd9b7f0e258f9
#
_cell.length_a   1.000
_cell.length_b   1.000
_cell.length_c   1.000
_cell.angle_alpha   90.00
_cell.angle_beta   90.00
_cell.angle_gamma   90.00
#
_symmetry.space_group_name_H-M   'P 1'
#
loop_
_entity.id
_entity.type
_entity.pdbx_description
1 polymer ?
#
loop_
_entity_poly.entity_id
_entity_poly.type
_entity_poly.pdbx_seq_one_letter_code
_entity_poly.pdbx_strand_id
1 'polypeptide(L)'
;MKEHIRKSIKVLSKHPSLIRLLFVMYGEPILLASESSRRASILESIRIPFIKVLPSIDETIFDNLDPAERVVALAATKAKHGKALWSEKNRSKKVVISSSAKKPLDKNALDQKSNAEPRYVLGADTLVAFKISGRWITLGKPANELEAFEMLSMEAGKRQTVFSGLCLLDMVSDRCYPALSISEVQFAPMTPEEVSWYLSFGEWRGAAGAYRIQEIGSCFIEEIRGSSSGIMGLPIHELYGILHASGYLDS
;
A
#
# COMPACT_ATOMS: atom_id res chain seq x y z
N MET A 1 4.45 -17.20 -31.01
CA MET A 1 4.24 -16.69 -29.65
C MET A 1 3.13 -17.45 -28.90
N LYS A 2 1.89 -17.57 -29.41
CA LYS A 2 0.79 -18.35 -28.78
C LYS A 2 1.10 -19.82 -28.50
N GLU A 3 1.85 -20.48 -29.36
CA GLU A 3 2.20 -21.89 -29.24
C GLU A 3 3.32 -22.17 -28.22
N HIS A 4 4.26 -21.22 -28.06
CA HIS A 4 5.26 -21.24 -26.99
C HIS A 4 4.63 -21.07 -25.60
N ILE A 5 3.66 -20.17 -25.48
CA ILE A 5 2.91 -19.93 -24.22
C ILE A 5 2.09 -21.18 -23.87
N ARG A 6 1.42 -21.83 -24.85
CA ARG A 6 0.67 -23.07 -24.60
C ARG A 6 1.57 -24.26 -24.20
N LYS A 7 2.78 -24.39 -24.76
CA LYS A 7 3.77 -25.39 -24.33
C LYS A 7 4.29 -25.12 -22.91
N SER A 8 4.57 -23.86 -22.57
CA SER A 8 5.00 -23.45 -21.22
C SER A 8 3.92 -23.72 -20.19
N ILE A 9 2.65 -23.40 -20.47
CA ILE A 9 1.51 -23.70 -19.58
C ILE A 9 1.36 -25.21 -19.36
N LYS A 10 1.58 -26.05 -20.37
CA LYS A 10 1.47 -27.52 -20.28
C LYS A 10 2.59 -28.16 -19.46
N VAL A 11 3.77 -27.53 -19.40
CA VAL A 11 4.90 -27.93 -18.54
C VAL A 11 4.66 -27.47 -17.12
N LEU A 12 4.07 -26.29 -16.93
CA LEU A 12 3.78 -25.66 -15.64
C LEU A 12 2.58 -26.31 -14.93
N SER A 13 1.65 -26.94 -15.67
CA SER A 13 0.51 -27.66 -15.06
C SER A 13 0.94 -28.84 -14.15
N LYS A 14 2.20 -29.26 -14.24
CA LYS A 14 2.79 -30.27 -13.33
C LYS A 14 3.38 -29.68 -12.04
N HIS A 15 3.44 -28.34 -11.92
CA HIS A 15 3.99 -27.63 -10.76
C HIS A 15 3.02 -26.53 -10.30
N PRO A 16 2.05 -26.83 -9.41
CA PRO A 16 1.03 -25.88 -8.95
C PRO A 16 1.60 -24.58 -8.36
N SER A 17 2.78 -24.65 -7.74
CA SER A 17 3.47 -23.47 -7.20
C SER A 17 3.99 -22.51 -8.26
N LEU A 18 4.38 -23.00 -9.45
CA LEU A 18 4.84 -22.17 -10.57
C LEU A 18 3.68 -21.53 -11.34
N ILE A 19 2.52 -22.21 -11.38
CA ILE A 19 1.28 -21.62 -11.92
C ILE A 19 0.86 -20.44 -11.06
N ARG A 20 0.85 -20.59 -9.73
CA ARG A 20 0.55 -19.48 -8.81
C ARG A 20 1.48 -18.28 -9.03
N LEU A 21 2.76 -18.48 -9.29
CA LEU A 21 3.72 -17.39 -9.56
C LEU A 21 3.42 -16.67 -10.88
N LEU A 22 2.94 -17.37 -11.91
CA LEU A 22 2.54 -16.77 -13.18
C LEU A 22 1.22 -16.00 -13.10
N PHE A 23 0.26 -16.45 -12.27
CA PHE A 23 -0.99 -15.73 -12.04
C PHE A 23 -0.77 -14.42 -11.29
N VAL A 24 0.17 -14.35 -10.34
CA VAL A 24 0.58 -13.09 -9.71
C VAL A 24 1.16 -12.10 -10.74
N MET A 25 1.75 -12.57 -11.82
CA MET A 25 2.29 -11.70 -12.89
C MET A 25 1.25 -11.22 -13.92
N TYR A 26 0.09 -11.88 -14.02
CA TYR A 26 -0.93 -11.63 -15.06
C TYR A 26 -2.36 -11.60 -14.50
N GLY A 27 -2.52 -11.55 -13.16
CA GLY A 27 -3.83 -11.48 -12.52
C GLY A 27 -4.60 -10.20 -12.85
N GLU A 28 -5.87 -10.18 -12.51
CA GLU A 28 -6.68 -8.96 -12.62
C GLU A 28 -6.07 -7.83 -11.77
N PRO A 29 -6.09 -6.57 -12.26
CA PRO A 29 -5.53 -5.47 -11.50
C PRO A 29 -6.32 -5.24 -10.21
N ILE A 30 -5.61 -4.96 -9.12
CA ILE A 30 -6.20 -4.49 -7.86
C ILE A 30 -6.38 -2.98 -7.93
N LEU A 31 -7.47 -2.46 -7.41
CA LEU A 31 -7.65 -1.03 -7.21
C LEU A 31 -6.87 -0.60 -5.95
N LEU A 32 -5.78 0.15 -6.09
CA LEU A 32 -5.02 0.68 -4.95
C LEU A 32 -5.62 2.02 -4.50
N ALA A 33 -6.32 2.01 -3.36
CA ALA A 33 -6.90 3.20 -2.75
C ALA A 33 -5.85 3.90 -1.84
N SER A 34 -4.87 4.57 -2.47
CA SER A 34 -3.77 5.25 -1.77
C SER A 34 -3.08 6.29 -2.64
N GLU A 35 -2.69 7.42 -2.03
CA GLU A 35 -1.82 8.43 -2.63
C GLU A 35 -0.34 8.05 -2.59
N SER A 36 0.05 7.16 -1.69
CA SER A 36 1.43 6.79 -1.43
C SER A 36 2.13 6.20 -2.66
N SER A 37 3.21 6.84 -3.12
CA SER A 37 4.09 6.31 -4.16
C SER A 37 4.82 5.06 -3.68
N ARG A 38 5.18 4.97 -2.40
CA ARG A 38 5.88 3.82 -1.81
C ARG A 38 5.04 2.55 -1.90
N ARG A 39 3.74 2.62 -1.60
CA ARG A 39 2.82 1.47 -1.74
C ARG A 39 2.72 1.00 -3.18
N ALA A 40 2.67 1.94 -4.13
CA ALA A 40 2.69 1.63 -5.54
C ALA A 40 4.00 0.91 -5.93
N SER A 41 5.16 1.44 -5.54
CA SER A 41 6.47 0.82 -5.83
C SER A 41 6.61 -0.58 -5.20
N ILE A 42 6.04 -0.82 -4.01
CA ILE A 42 6.03 -2.16 -3.41
C ILE A 42 5.19 -3.12 -4.26
N LEU A 43 3.98 -2.74 -4.71
CA LEU A 43 3.16 -3.58 -5.59
C LEU A 43 3.88 -3.86 -6.92
N GLU A 44 4.54 -2.86 -7.51
CA GLU A 44 5.37 -3.01 -8.70
C GLU A 44 6.50 -4.03 -8.49
N SER A 45 7.21 -3.93 -7.35
CA SER A 45 8.33 -4.82 -7.03
C SER A 45 7.93 -6.29 -6.90
N ILE A 46 6.71 -6.55 -6.43
CA ILE A 46 6.13 -7.90 -6.32
C ILE A 46 5.22 -8.25 -7.52
N ARG A 47 5.19 -7.39 -8.55
CA ARG A 47 4.51 -7.60 -9.83
C ARG A 47 3.00 -7.82 -9.73
N ILE A 48 2.36 -7.24 -8.73
CA ILE A 48 0.89 -7.20 -8.65
C ILE A 48 0.41 -6.03 -9.49
N PRO A 49 -0.39 -6.26 -10.55
CA PRO A 49 -0.95 -5.19 -11.35
C PRO A 49 -1.96 -4.38 -10.52
N PHE A 50 -1.97 -3.06 -10.68
CA PHE A 50 -2.89 -2.20 -9.95
C PHE A 50 -3.30 -0.96 -10.74
N ILE A 51 -4.44 -0.39 -10.35
CA ILE A 51 -4.93 0.91 -10.81
C ILE A 51 -5.04 1.81 -9.57
N LYS A 52 -4.45 3.00 -9.60
CA LYS A 52 -4.55 3.95 -8.48
C LYS A 52 -5.86 4.71 -8.48
N VAL A 53 -6.45 4.84 -7.29
CA VAL A 53 -7.49 5.81 -6.97
C VAL A 53 -7.07 6.58 -5.73
N LEU A 54 -7.45 7.85 -5.66
CA LEU A 54 -7.04 8.75 -4.58
C LEU A 54 -8.23 8.95 -3.63
N PRO A 55 -8.32 8.20 -2.53
CA PRO A 55 -9.36 8.40 -1.55
C PRO A 55 -9.11 9.71 -0.79
N SER A 56 -10.14 10.52 -0.66
CA SER A 56 -10.14 11.69 0.23
C SER A 56 -11.03 11.35 1.43
N ILE A 57 -10.42 11.06 2.56
CA ILE A 57 -11.12 10.74 3.81
C ILE A 57 -10.58 11.63 4.94
N ASP A 58 -11.43 11.94 5.91
CA ASP A 58 -10.99 12.52 7.16
C ASP A 58 -10.39 11.41 8.04
N GLU A 59 -9.08 11.44 8.23
CA GLU A 59 -8.36 10.43 9.01
C GLU A 59 -8.53 10.63 10.53
N THR A 60 -9.02 11.81 10.98
CA THR A 60 -9.16 12.13 12.40
C THR A 60 -10.33 11.42 13.08
N ILE A 61 -11.27 10.88 12.29
CA ILE A 61 -12.45 10.16 12.79
C ILE A 61 -12.11 8.94 13.67
N PHE A 62 -10.87 8.46 13.61
CA PHE A 62 -10.40 7.30 14.37
C PHE A 62 -9.28 7.65 15.37
N ASP A 63 -9.07 8.92 15.70
CA ASP A 63 -8.00 9.36 16.61
C ASP A 63 -8.16 8.83 18.05
N ASN A 64 -9.37 8.44 18.43
CA ASN A 64 -9.70 7.87 19.73
C ASN A 64 -9.41 6.36 19.85
N LEU A 65 -9.08 5.69 18.74
CA LEU A 65 -8.78 4.25 18.75
C LEU A 65 -7.32 3.98 19.13
N ASP A 66 -7.07 2.74 19.62
CA ASP A 66 -5.71 2.24 19.73
C ASP A 66 -5.03 2.21 18.36
N PRO A 67 -3.70 2.49 18.25
CA PRO A 67 -3.00 2.53 16.97
C PRO A 67 -3.23 1.31 16.07
N ALA A 68 -3.30 0.10 16.62
CA ALA A 68 -3.53 -1.12 15.87
C ALA A 68 -4.94 -1.16 15.24
N GLU A 69 -5.96 -0.77 16.01
CA GLU A 69 -7.34 -0.69 15.54
C GLU A 69 -7.51 0.45 14.53
N ARG A 70 -6.89 1.60 14.80
CA ARG A 70 -6.96 2.79 13.96
C ARG A 70 -6.47 2.52 12.54
N VAL A 71 -5.29 1.93 12.37
CA VAL A 71 -4.75 1.69 11.01
C VAL A 71 -5.58 0.70 10.22
N VAL A 72 -6.19 -0.28 10.85
CA VAL A 72 -7.09 -1.24 10.18
C VAL A 72 -8.40 -0.58 9.79
N ALA A 73 -8.99 0.25 10.67
CA ALA A 73 -10.21 1.00 10.39
C ALA A 73 -10.01 2.01 9.23
N LEU A 74 -8.90 2.73 9.24
CA LEU A 74 -8.52 3.65 8.15
C LEU A 74 -8.30 2.91 6.84
N ALA A 75 -7.61 1.77 6.86
CA ALA A 75 -7.40 0.95 5.66
C ALA A 75 -8.74 0.48 5.06
N ALA A 76 -9.68 0.02 5.91
CA ALA A 76 -11.00 -0.40 5.47
C ALA A 76 -11.82 0.77 4.91
N THR A 77 -11.76 1.93 5.53
CA THR A 77 -12.44 3.15 5.06
C THR A 77 -11.88 3.62 3.72
N LYS A 78 -10.55 3.62 3.55
CA LYS A 78 -9.89 3.93 2.28
C LYS A 78 -10.32 2.96 1.17
N ALA A 79 -10.41 1.67 1.45
CA ALA A 79 -10.87 0.67 0.48
C ALA A 79 -12.33 0.92 0.06
N LYS A 80 -13.24 1.16 1.00
CA LYS A 80 -14.66 1.47 0.71
C LYS A 80 -14.81 2.75 -0.11
N HIS A 81 -14.05 3.80 0.22
CA HIS A 81 -14.07 5.05 -0.55
C HIS A 81 -13.52 4.84 -1.96
N GLY A 82 -12.44 4.06 -2.10
CA GLY A 82 -11.90 3.68 -3.41
C GLY A 82 -12.92 2.96 -4.29
N LYS A 83 -13.72 2.04 -3.72
CA LYS A 83 -14.84 1.37 -4.40
C LYS A 83 -15.88 2.39 -4.89
N ALA A 84 -16.27 3.35 -4.04
CA ALA A 84 -17.26 4.37 -4.40
C ALA A 84 -16.77 5.23 -5.58
N LEU A 85 -15.54 5.75 -5.52
CA LEU A 85 -14.92 6.54 -6.59
C LEU A 85 -14.83 5.78 -7.91
N TRP A 86 -14.47 4.50 -7.87
CA TRP A 86 -14.41 3.66 -9.06
C TRP A 86 -15.80 3.46 -9.69
N SER A 87 -16.81 3.22 -8.87
CA SER A 87 -18.20 3.03 -9.31
C SER A 87 -18.78 4.28 -9.98
N GLU A 88 -18.52 5.47 -9.44
CA GLU A 88 -18.94 6.75 -10.02
C GLU A 88 -18.29 6.99 -11.38
N LYS A 89 -16.96 6.78 -11.47
CA LYS A 89 -16.20 6.94 -12.71
C LYS A 89 -16.72 6.03 -13.83
N ASN A 90 -17.11 4.81 -13.50
CA ASN A 90 -17.61 3.86 -14.49
C ASN A 90 -19.07 4.13 -14.87
N ARG A 91 -19.90 4.64 -13.96
CA ARG A 91 -21.25 5.13 -14.30
C ARG A 91 -21.19 6.24 -15.34
N SER A 92 -20.30 7.22 -15.15
CA SER A 92 -20.12 8.33 -16.08
C SER A 92 -19.67 7.87 -17.47
N LYS A 93 -18.80 6.86 -17.57
CA LYS A 93 -18.36 6.28 -18.85
C LYS A 93 -19.48 5.52 -19.56
N LYS A 94 -20.33 4.77 -18.85
CA LYS A 94 -21.47 4.04 -19.45
C LYS A 94 -22.51 5.00 -20.04
N VAL A 95 -22.73 6.16 -19.44
CA VAL A 95 -23.66 7.19 -19.95
C VAL A 95 -23.15 7.80 -21.27
N VAL A 96 -21.84 7.97 -21.44
CA VAL A 96 -21.25 8.51 -22.68
C VAL A 96 -21.28 7.50 -23.83
N ILE A 97 -21.14 6.20 -23.53
CA ILE A 97 -21.15 5.14 -24.57
C ILE A 97 -22.57 4.88 -25.13
N SER A 98 -23.62 5.15 -24.34
CA SER A 98 -25.02 4.99 -24.80
C SER A 98 -25.50 6.08 -25.76
N SER A 99 -24.73 7.15 -25.97
CA SER A 99 -25.12 8.31 -26.79
C SER A 99 -24.37 8.51 -28.12
N SER A 100 -23.44 7.63 -28.51
CA SER A 100 -22.74 7.74 -29.80
C SER A 100 -22.45 6.40 -30.46
N ALA A 101 -23.42 5.97 -31.29
CA ALA A 101 -23.18 4.95 -32.28
C ALA A 101 -22.40 5.55 -33.45
N LYS A 102 -21.10 5.27 -33.56
CA LYS A 102 -20.35 5.07 -34.81
C LYS A 102 -18.93 4.59 -34.49
N LYS A 103 -18.63 3.35 -34.93
CA LYS A 103 -17.25 2.80 -34.98
C LYS A 103 -16.38 3.56 -35.98
N PRO A 104 -15.08 3.68 -35.71
CA PRO A 104 -14.06 3.43 -36.73
C PRO A 104 -13.20 2.21 -36.37
N LEU A 105 -12.92 1.42 -37.40
CA LEU A 105 -11.98 0.31 -37.38
C LEU A 105 -10.53 0.81 -37.33
N ASP A 106 -9.72 -0.03 -36.68
CA ASP A 106 -8.25 -0.17 -36.80
C ASP A 106 -7.32 0.95 -36.34
N LYS A 107 -6.52 0.59 -35.29
CA LYS A 107 -5.06 0.51 -35.37
C LYS A 107 -4.42 -0.08 -34.10
N ASN A 108 -3.56 -1.11 -34.34
CA ASN A 108 -2.49 -1.62 -33.46
C ASN A 108 -2.86 -2.55 -32.30
N ALA A 109 -2.75 -3.82 -32.58
CA ALA A 109 -2.87 -4.99 -31.71
C ALA A 109 -1.69 -5.17 -30.70
N LEU A 110 -1.16 -4.09 -30.11
CA LEU A 110 -0.07 -4.13 -29.12
C LEU A 110 -0.41 -3.42 -27.80
N ASP A 111 -1.56 -2.77 -27.69
CA ASP A 111 -2.08 -2.15 -26.45
C ASP A 111 -3.30 -2.90 -25.90
N GLN A 112 -3.27 -4.21 -25.85
CA GLN A 112 -4.22 -4.97 -25.02
C GLN A 112 -3.76 -4.89 -23.56
N LYS A 113 -3.83 -3.71 -22.94
CA LYS A 113 -4.11 -3.60 -21.51
C LYS A 113 -5.42 -4.34 -21.28
N SER A 114 -5.39 -5.38 -20.48
CA SER A 114 -6.58 -6.17 -20.12
C SER A 114 -7.70 -5.21 -19.72
N ASN A 115 -8.82 -5.23 -20.45
CA ASN A 115 -10.05 -4.51 -20.09
C ASN A 115 -10.76 -5.15 -18.87
N ALA A 116 -10.03 -5.93 -18.06
CA ALA A 116 -10.55 -6.53 -16.85
C ALA A 116 -10.81 -5.43 -15.82
N GLU A 117 -12.05 -5.29 -15.42
CA GLU A 117 -12.42 -4.39 -14.32
C GLU A 117 -11.88 -4.98 -13.01
N PRO A 118 -11.22 -4.19 -12.15
CA PRO A 118 -10.70 -4.69 -10.87
C PRO A 118 -11.84 -5.20 -10.00
N ARG A 119 -11.69 -6.40 -9.47
CA ARG A 119 -12.63 -6.99 -8.50
C ARG A 119 -12.32 -6.56 -7.07
N TYR A 120 -11.06 -6.28 -6.78
CA TYR A 120 -10.61 -6.01 -5.42
C TYR A 120 -10.08 -4.59 -5.26
N VAL A 121 -10.34 -4.00 -4.08
CA VAL A 121 -9.79 -2.70 -3.66
C VAL A 121 -8.89 -2.92 -2.46
N LEU A 122 -7.64 -2.48 -2.56
CA LEU A 122 -6.67 -2.49 -1.46
C LEU A 122 -6.59 -1.11 -0.83
N GLY A 123 -7.02 -1.00 0.41
CA GLY A 123 -6.73 0.12 1.29
C GLY A 123 -5.59 -0.21 2.24
N ALA A 124 -4.81 0.79 2.60
CA ALA A 124 -3.73 0.65 3.55
C ALA A 124 -3.54 1.94 4.37
N ASP A 125 -3.14 1.78 5.63
CA ASP A 125 -2.75 2.89 6.49
C ASP A 125 -1.52 2.51 7.32
N THR A 126 -0.73 3.54 7.74
CA THR A 126 0.51 3.31 8.47
C THR A 126 0.72 4.43 9.47
N LEU A 127 1.02 4.05 10.70
CA LEU A 127 1.19 4.93 11.83
C LEU A 127 2.47 4.59 12.59
N VAL A 128 3.25 5.60 12.92
CA VAL A 128 4.41 5.52 13.81
C VAL A 128 3.99 5.94 15.20
N ALA A 129 4.40 5.20 16.23
CA ALA A 129 4.05 5.51 17.60
C ALA A 129 5.14 5.11 18.60
N PHE A 130 5.18 5.84 19.70
CA PHE A 130 5.96 5.52 20.90
C PHE A 130 5.05 5.16 22.05
N LYS A 131 5.50 4.27 22.91
CA LYS A 131 4.81 4.00 24.18
C LYS A 131 5.52 4.74 25.32
N ILE A 132 4.92 5.80 25.84
CA ILE A 132 5.44 6.59 26.94
C ILE A 132 4.48 6.47 28.13
N SER A 133 4.97 6.00 29.29
CA SER A 133 4.17 5.81 30.49
C SER A 133 2.87 5.03 30.25
N GLY A 134 2.95 4.00 29.41
CA GLY A 134 1.80 3.13 29.09
C GLY A 134 0.84 3.67 28.04
N ARG A 135 1.03 4.90 27.55
CA ARG A 135 0.19 5.53 26.52
C ARG A 135 0.92 5.61 25.18
N TRP A 136 0.17 5.45 24.10
CA TRP A 136 0.69 5.66 22.75
C TRP A 136 0.72 7.16 22.42
N ILE A 137 1.87 7.62 21.92
CA ILE A 137 2.04 8.93 21.28
C ILE A 137 2.32 8.65 19.82
N THR A 138 1.47 9.15 18.93
CA THR A 138 1.54 8.88 17.50
C THR A 138 2.25 10.02 16.78
N LEU A 139 3.13 9.67 15.82
CA LEU A 139 3.78 10.60 14.92
C LEU A 139 3.12 10.54 13.55
N GLY A 140 2.54 11.66 13.15
CA GLY A 140 1.99 11.86 11.81
C GLY A 140 3.06 12.22 10.78
N LYS A 141 2.61 12.79 9.68
CA LYS A 141 3.48 13.41 8.68
C LYS A 141 3.77 14.84 9.12
N PRO A 142 5.03 15.28 9.21
CA PRO A 142 5.36 16.65 9.60
C PRO A 142 4.85 17.65 8.55
N ALA A 143 4.30 18.76 9.01
CA ALA A 143 3.81 19.84 8.16
C ALA A 143 4.96 20.71 7.62
N ASN A 144 6.06 20.79 8.35
CA ASN A 144 7.22 21.61 8.01
C ASN A 144 8.52 20.99 8.57
N GLU A 145 9.66 21.61 8.24
CA GLU A 145 10.98 21.11 8.62
C GLU A 145 11.24 21.18 10.13
N LEU A 146 10.69 22.19 10.83
CA LEU A 146 10.82 22.30 12.29
C LEU A 146 10.14 21.12 12.99
N GLU A 147 8.91 20.80 12.59
CA GLU A 147 8.18 19.64 13.12
C GLU A 147 8.90 18.32 12.79
N ALA A 148 9.49 18.22 11.59
CA ALA A 148 10.30 17.06 11.22
C ALA A 148 11.56 16.94 12.10
N PHE A 149 12.22 18.06 12.44
CA PHE A 149 13.36 18.10 13.35
C PHE A 149 12.96 17.63 14.75
N GLU A 150 11.84 18.12 15.27
CA GLU A 150 11.31 17.71 16.59
C GLU A 150 10.98 16.22 16.62
N MET A 151 10.33 15.70 15.57
CA MET A 151 10.02 14.27 15.46
C MET A 151 11.28 13.41 15.47
N LEU A 152 12.26 13.69 14.61
CA LEU A 152 13.52 12.95 14.54
C LEU A 152 14.32 13.04 15.82
N SER A 153 14.37 14.21 16.47
CA SER A 153 15.00 14.39 17.77
C SER A 153 14.31 13.56 18.87
N MET A 154 13.00 13.39 18.77
CA MET A 154 12.24 12.49 19.66
C MET A 154 12.57 11.01 19.40
N GLU A 155 12.83 10.64 18.15
CA GLU A 155 13.14 9.27 17.71
C GLU A 155 14.58 8.85 18.01
N ALA A 156 15.53 9.78 17.99
CA ALA A 156 16.96 9.54 18.18
C ALA A 156 17.23 8.69 19.43
N GLY A 157 17.98 7.59 19.27
CA GLY A 157 18.34 6.65 20.32
C GLY A 157 17.18 5.83 20.91
N LYS A 158 15.99 5.90 20.31
CA LYS A 158 14.78 5.24 20.86
C LYS A 158 14.23 4.19 19.91
N ARG A 159 13.43 3.31 20.52
CA ARG A 159 12.63 2.32 19.80
C ARG A 159 11.21 2.84 19.62
N GLN A 160 10.74 2.79 18.38
CA GLN A 160 9.38 3.11 18.00
C GLN A 160 8.65 1.88 17.45
N THR A 161 7.34 1.92 17.46
CA THR A 161 6.48 0.90 16.87
C THR A 161 5.78 1.47 15.64
N VAL A 162 5.82 0.71 14.56
CA VAL A 162 5.13 1.02 13.31
C VAL A 162 3.97 0.06 13.13
N PHE A 163 2.77 0.59 13.08
CA PHE A 163 1.53 -0.14 12.80
C PHE A 163 1.17 0.05 11.34
N SER A 164 0.92 -1.05 10.62
CA SER A 164 0.48 -1.00 9.22
C SER A 164 -0.73 -1.88 9.03
N GLY A 165 -1.88 -1.25 8.80
CA GLY A 165 -3.16 -1.87 8.52
C GLY A 165 -3.41 -2.03 7.03
N LEU A 166 -3.98 -3.16 6.65
CA LEU A 166 -4.46 -3.45 5.30
C LEU A 166 -5.95 -3.82 5.35
N CYS A 167 -6.66 -3.54 4.28
CA CYS A 167 -7.95 -4.12 3.97
C CYS A 167 -8.07 -4.38 2.48
N LEU A 168 -8.23 -5.64 2.09
CA LEU A 168 -8.64 -6.01 0.74
C LEU A 168 -10.16 -6.16 0.73
N LEU A 169 -10.85 -5.33 -0.05
CA LEU A 169 -12.31 -5.34 -0.21
C LEU A 169 -12.67 -6.02 -1.53
N ASP A 170 -13.43 -7.11 -1.46
CA ASP A 170 -14.06 -7.69 -2.65
C ASP A 170 -15.30 -6.84 -3.03
N MET A 171 -15.26 -6.19 -4.18
CA MET A 171 -16.32 -5.29 -4.63
C MET A 171 -17.62 -5.99 -4.99
N VAL A 172 -17.60 -7.31 -5.21
CA VAL A 172 -18.77 -8.11 -5.58
C VAL A 172 -19.53 -8.55 -4.33
N SER A 173 -18.81 -9.10 -3.34
CA SER A 173 -19.40 -9.63 -2.11
C SER A 173 -19.46 -8.63 -0.96
N ASP A 174 -18.84 -7.45 -1.09
CA ASP A 174 -18.60 -6.46 -0.01
C ASP A 174 -17.81 -7.01 1.19
N ARG A 175 -17.18 -8.17 1.04
CA ARG A 175 -16.37 -8.76 2.09
C ARG A 175 -15.04 -8.06 2.21
N CYS A 176 -14.68 -7.66 3.44
CA CYS A 176 -13.36 -7.16 3.79
C CYS A 176 -12.47 -8.27 4.32
N TYR A 177 -11.20 -8.24 3.91
CA TYR A 177 -10.12 -9.09 4.42
C TYR A 177 -9.10 -8.16 5.07
N PRO A 178 -9.20 -7.93 6.39
CA PRO A 178 -8.28 -7.07 7.10
C PRO A 178 -6.98 -7.80 7.42
N ALA A 179 -5.89 -7.04 7.55
CA ALA A 179 -4.64 -7.52 8.12
C ALA A 179 -3.91 -6.38 8.85
N LEU A 180 -3.08 -6.76 9.81
CA LEU A 180 -2.27 -5.86 10.63
C LEU A 180 -0.85 -6.38 10.69
N SER A 181 0.11 -5.49 10.47
CA SER A 181 1.53 -5.72 10.74
C SER A 181 2.01 -4.74 11.80
N ILE A 182 2.75 -5.26 12.79
CA ILE A 182 3.37 -4.46 13.84
C ILE A 182 4.87 -4.70 13.75
N SER A 183 5.63 -3.62 13.64
CA SER A 183 7.09 -3.67 13.54
C SER A 183 7.73 -2.69 14.51
N GLU A 184 8.93 -2.99 14.94
CA GLU A 184 9.73 -2.10 15.78
C GLU A 184 10.94 -1.62 15.01
N VAL A 185 11.29 -0.34 15.19
CA VAL A 185 12.48 0.30 14.62
C VAL A 185 13.28 0.91 15.76
N GLN A 186 14.54 0.51 15.91
CA GLN A 186 15.48 1.11 16.85
C GLN A 186 16.34 2.11 16.12
N PHE A 187 16.28 3.37 16.55
CA PHE A 187 17.17 4.42 16.05
C PHE A 187 18.48 4.44 16.84
N ALA A 188 19.58 4.69 16.13
CA ALA A 188 20.84 5.14 16.73
C ALA A 188 20.65 6.51 17.40
N PRO A 189 21.47 6.86 18.40
CA PRO A 189 21.59 8.25 18.85
C PRO A 189 21.94 9.16 17.68
N MET A 190 21.30 10.33 17.59
CA MET A 190 21.56 11.34 16.57
C MET A 190 21.87 12.67 17.24
N THR A 191 22.91 13.35 16.77
CA THR A 191 23.16 14.74 17.17
C THR A 191 22.21 15.70 16.42
N PRO A 192 22.00 16.94 16.91
CA PRO A 192 21.21 17.94 16.18
C PRO A 192 21.75 18.24 14.78
N GLU A 193 23.07 18.16 14.59
CA GLU A 193 23.74 18.36 13.30
C GLU A 193 23.40 17.22 12.32
N GLU A 194 23.40 15.97 12.79
CA GLU A 194 23.02 14.80 11.99
C GLU A 194 21.53 14.84 11.61
N VAL A 195 20.65 15.24 12.52
CA VAL A 195 19.22 15.47 12.22
C VAL A 195 19.09 16.54 11.13
N SER A 196 19.78 17.69 11.28
CA SER A 196 19.73 18.77 10.30
C SER A 196 20.30 18.35 8.95
N TRP A 197 21.39 17.56 8.96
CA TRP A 197 21.96 16.98 7.75
C TRP A 197 20.96 16.09 7.02
N TYR A 198 20.30 15.17 7.73
CA TYR A 198 19.27 14.30 7.13
C TYR A 198 18.10 15.11 6.56
N LEU A 199 17.63 16.12 7.28
CA LEU A 199 16.50 16.96 6.82
C LEU A 199 16.82 17.70 5.51
N SER A 200 18.09 18.03 5.25
CA SER A 200 18.50 18.72 4.03
C SER A 200 18.20 17.93 2.74
N PHE A 201 18.07 16.60 2.82
CA PHE A 201 17.70 15.74 1.69
C PHE A 201 16.19 15.76 1.39
N GLY A 202 15.37 16.27 2.30
CA GLY A 202 13.93 16.39 2.09
C GLY A 202 13.14 15.09 2.12
N GLU A 203 13.75 13.96 2.52
CA GLU A 203 13.10 12.65 2.62
C GLU A 203 11.94 12.61 3.61
N TRP A 204 11.96 13.50 4.60
CA TRP A 204 10.94 13.63 5.64
C TRP A 204 9.56 14.03 5.08
N ARG A 205 9.52 14.67 3.90
CA ARG A 205 8.26 15.15 3.33
C ARG A 205 7.29 14.00 3.01
N GLY A 206 6.13 14.05 3.66
CA GLY A 206 5.07 13.05 3.50
C GLY A 206 5.39 11.68 4.10
N ALA A 207 6.40 11.58 4.96
CA ALA A 207 6.74 10.38 5.73
C ALA A 207 6.22 10.50 7.16
N ALA A 208 5.48 9.50 7.65
CA ALA A 208 5.13 9.41 9.07
C ALA A 208 6.41 9.22 9.89
N GLY A 209 6.54 9.96 11.02
CA GLY A 209 7.76 9.99 11.80
C GLY A 209 8.92 10.74 11.14
N ALA A 210 8.69 11.46 10.04
CA ALA A 210 9.69 12.26 9.35
C ALA A 210 10.87 11.48 8.73
N TYR A 211 10.81 10.15 8.54
CA TYR A 211 11.92 9.37 7.98
C TYR A 211 11.48 8.30 6.97
N ARG A 212 12.47 7.78 6.25
CA ARG A 212 12.31 6.66 5.33
C ARG A 212 13.40 5.62 5.55
N ILE A 213 13.00 4.36 5.82
CA ILE A 213 13.96 3.29 6.12
C ILE A 213 14.74 2.77 4.90
N GLN A 214 14.28 3.04 3.70
CA GLN A 214 14.86 2.53 2.45
C GLN A 214 15.82 3.49 1.75
N GLU A 215 16.04 4.69 2.30
CA GLU A 215 16.85 5.75 1.71
C GLU A 215 17.94 6.18 2.74
N ILE A 216 18.33 7.45 2.76
CA ILE A 216 19.39 7.97 3.66
C ILE A 216 19.02 7.76 5.14
N GLY A 217 17.73 7.81 5.49
CA GLY A 217 17.26 7.52 6.85
C GLY A 217 17.71 6.15 7.38
N SER A 218 18.04 5.20 6.49
CA SER A 218 18.59 3.89 6.90
C SER A 218 19.92 3.99 7.65
N CYS A 219 20.69 5.07 7.46
CA CYS A 219 21.95 5.30 8.17
C CYS A 219 21.77 5.39 9.69
N PHE A 220 20.57 5.74 10.14
CA PHE A 220 20.25 5.95 11.56
C PHE A 220 19.45 4.79 12.17
N ILE A 221 19.24 3.69 11.46
CA ILE A 221 18.50 2.52 11.94
C ILE A 221 19.48 1.45 12.41
N GLU A 222 19.46 1.13 13.69
CA GLU A 222 20.29 0.05 14.29
C GLU A 222 19.65 -1.32 14.15
N GLU A 223 18.32 -1.39 14.35
CA GLU A 223 17.59 -2.66 14.34
C GLU A 223 16.18 -2.49 13.81
N ILE A 224 15.73 -3.49 13.07
CA ILE A 224 14.34 -3.67 12.67
C ILE A 224 13.86 -5.02 13.17
N ARG A 225 12.73 -5.07 13.87
CA ARG A 225 12.00 -6.29 14.21
C ARG A 225 10.65 -6.26 13.52
N GLY A 226 10.36 -7.28 12.71
CA GLY A 226 9.11 -7.38 11.96
C GLY A 226 9.27 -7.15 10.47
N SER A 227 8.30 -6.48 9.84
CA SER A 227 8.21 -6.33 8.38
C SER A 227 8.82 -5.01 7.90
N SER A 228 9.94 -5.05 7.18
CA SER A 228 10.49 -3.86 6.53
C SER A 228 9.51 -3.24 5.53
N SER A 229 8.80 -4.06 4.76
CA SER A 229 7.76 -3.58 3.83
C SER A 229 6.55 -3.00 4.57
N GLY A 230 6.25 -3.51 5.78
CA GLY A 230 5.25 -2.93 6.68
C GLY A 230 5.64 -1.54 7.13
N ILE A 231 6.89 -1.31 7.54
CA ILE A 231 7.40 0.01 7.92
C ILE A 231 7.33 0.98 6.73
N MET A 232 7.59 0.50 5.50
CA MET A 232 7.42 1.30 4.27
C MET A 232 5.94 1.56 3.92
N GLY A 233 4.99 0.87 4.56
CA GLY A 233 3.56 1.12 4.47
C GLY A 233 2.72 0.10 3.72
N LEU A 234 3.30 -1.03 3.29
CA LEU A 234 2.56 -2.15 2.69
C LEU A 234 3.22 -3.49 3.08
N PRO A 235 2.77 -4.13 4.16
CA PRO A 235 3.34 -5.38 4.64
C PRO A 235 3.03 -6.53 3.66
N ILE A 236 4.07 -7.00 2.94
CA ILE A 236 3.94 -7.96 1.82
C ILE A 236 3.47 -9.33 2.33
N HIS A 237 3.94 -9.78 3.48
CA HIS A 237 3.54 -11.08 4.03
C HIS A 237 2.05 -11.13 4.35
N GLU A 238 1.55 -10.11 5.03
CA GLU A 238 0.14 -9.97 5.39
C GLU A 238 -0.73 -9.75 4.15
N LEU A 239 -0.21 -8.96 3.17
CA LEU A 239 -0.87 -8.81 1.88
C LEU A 239 -1.03 -10.15 1.17
N TYR A 240 0.03 -10.97 1.10
CA TYR A 240 -0.05 -12.31 0.52
C TYR A 240 -1.12 -13.16 1.21
N GLY A 241 -1.19 -13.12 2.54
CA GLY A 241 -2.21 -13.85 3.31
C GLY A 241 -3.65 -13.47 2.94
N ILE A 242 -3.94 -12.17 2.84
CA ILE A 242 -5.29 -11.72 2.47
C ILE A 242 -5.61 -11.93 0.98
N LEU A 243 -4.63 -11.88 0.08
CA LEU A 243 -4.81 -12.23 -1.33
C LEU A 243 -5.16 -13.71 -1.50
N HIS A 244 -4.48 -14.59 -0.74
CA HIS A 244 -4.80 -16.00 -0.72
C HIS A 244 -6.20 -16.26 -0.13
N ALA A 245 -6.52 -15.66 1.03
CA ALA A 245 -7.81 -15.83 1.69
C ALA A 245 -9.00 -15.31 0.87
N SER A 246 -8.78 -14.33 0.00
CA SER A 246 -9.80 -13.76 -0.89
C SER A 246 -10.04 -14.57 -2.16
N GLY A 247 -9.17 -15.53 -2.50
CA GLY A 247 -9.18 -16.25 -3.76
C GLY A 247 -8.59 -15.44 -4.94
N TYR A 248 -7.96 -14.28 -4.69
CA TYR A 248 -7.31 -13.50 -5.75
C TYR A 248 -6.20 -14.28 -6.47
N LEU A 249 -5.48 -15.14 -5.74
CA LEU A 249 -4.39 -15.94 -6.30
C LEU A 249 -4.88 -17.22 -7.00
N ASP A 250 -6.17 -17.53 -6.93
CA ASP A 250 -6.78 -18.73 -7.51
C ASP A 250 -7.62 -18.42 -8.78
N SER A 251 -7.74 -17.11 -9.13
CA SER A 251 -8.51 -16.59 -10.28
C SER A 251 -7.72 -16.54 -11.59
#